data_5ae9b12cc4f72552647f8fe67f71cc4c
#
_entry.id   5ae9b12cc4f72552647f8fe67f71cc4c
#
_cell.length_a   1.000
_cell.length_b   1.000
_cell.length_c   1.000
_cell.angle_alpha   90.00
_cell.angle_beta   90.00
_cell.angle_gamma   90.00
#
_symmetry.space_group_name_H-M   'P 1'
#
loop_
_entity.id
_entity.type
_entity.pdbx_description
1 polymer ?
#
loop_
_entity_poly.entity_id
_entity_poly.type
_entity_poly.pdbx_seq_one_letter_code
_entity_poly.pdbx_strand_id
1 'polypeptide(L)'
;MNYLTPVLLAAVVAACALPSVAAEAQRRNTLTELFGDETIARGKGLEVKQSQLDEAFIAYKANLISRNQNVPEEQRTMREAQLLDRLITTQLLINRVNDADRVRGRELAEKFQAETRKGAGDDVAFDRQLRAMGLSREKFDKRVLEQALAEAVIEREVRAGLTLTDAQVKEFYDTGADFIVKAMQEQLDKMVTDPKSAAGDVADFKAQIDKVKKANLTKLEQPEKVKVAHVFIATKDRTTDEELSAEQKLVKRQQAEKVRIRALAGEDFTKLVQEVSEDKGKAETKGEYTFTRDAQFTPAFKAAAFALKPGGVSDVVVTPFGLHVIKMIEHTPEQKVEFTKATSDLKEFLSQQQVQKEMPGFFRKLKQDAVVEILVAKYKMDTGTVDARKPGL
;
A
#
# COMPACT_ATOMS: atom_id res chain seq x y z
N MET A 1 -5.42 -3.75 -13.37
CA MET A 1 -5.46 -2.49 -12.63
C MET A 1 -4.03 -2.14 -12.28
N ASN A 2 -3.50 -1.11 -12.97
CA ASN A 2 -2.08 -0.75 -12.96
C ASN A 2 -1.71 -0.08 -11.64
N TYR A 3 -1.01 -0.79 -10.79
CA TYR A 3 -0.31 -0.18 -9.63
C TYR A 3 1.12 0.17 -10.04
N LEU A 4 1.27 1.11 -10.97
CA LEU A 4 2.46 1.92 -11.07
C LEU A 4 2.37 2.98 -9.95
N THR A 5 2.70 2.61 -8.74
CA THR A 5 3.07 3.60 -7.72
C THR A 5 4.54 3.93 -7.96
N PRO A 6 4.86 5.09 -8.54
CA PRO A 6 6.22 5.55 -8.56
C PRO A 6 6.62 5.80 -7.11
N VAL A 7 7.60 5.07 -6.64
CA VAL A 7 8.17 5.16 -5.28
C VAL A 7 8.64 6.58 -4.95
N LEU A 8 8.80 7.43 -5.97
CA LEU A 8 9.20 8.84 -5.85
C LEU A 8 8.02 9.85 -5.91
N LEU A 9 6.87 9.50 -6.48
CA LEU A 9 5.76 10.45 -6.69
C LEU A 9 4.77 10.57 -5.52
N ALA A 10 4.74 9.62 -4.60
CA ALA A 10 3.76 9.57 -3.50
C ALA A 10 3.89 10.69 -2.44
N ALA A 11 4.90 11.56 -2.51
CA ALA A 11 5.18 12.55 -1.48
C ALA A 11 4.52 13.94 -1.71
N VAL A 12 3.67 14.11 -2.73
CA VAL A 12 3.19 15.47 -3.12
C VAL A 12 1.80 15.79 -2.57
N VAL A 13 1.00 14.84 -2.10
CA VAL A 13 -0.39 15.09 -1.74
C VAL A 13 -0.66 14.79 -0.26
N ALA A 14 -0.69 15.78 0.56
CA ALA A 14 -1.55 16.12 1.70
C ALA A 14 -0.87 17.06 2.71
N ALA A 15 -1.30 18.28 2.84
CA ALA A 15 -1.05 19.12 4.02
C ALA A 15 -2.13 20.20 4.17
N CYS A 16 -2.79 20.22 5.31
CA CYS A 16 -3.43 21.43 5.82
C CYS A 16 -2.33 22.27 6.50
N ALA A 17 -1.95 23.41 5.93
CA ALA A 17 -0.95 24.29 6.50
C ALA A 17 -1.50 24.99 7.75
N LEU A 18 -0.86 24.77 8.91
CA LEU A 18 -1.03 25.58 10.09
C LEU A 18 -0.24 26.91 9.93
N PRO A 19 -0.71 28.03 10.49
CA PRO A 19 -0.07 29.36 10.32
C PRO A 19 1.41 29.41 10.79
N SER A 20 1.86 28.50 11.62
CA SER A 20 3.25 28.40 12.11
C SER A 20 4.26 28.03 11.02
N VAL A 21 3.86 27.22 10.01
CA VAL A 21 4.76 26.76 8.93
C VAL A 21 5.01 27.88 7.92
N ALA A 22 3.97 28.69 7.61
CA ALA A 22 4.09 29.83 6.73
C ALA A 22 5.00 30.93 7.34
N ALA A 23 4.90 31.20 8.64
CA ALA A 23 5.75 32.16 9.35
C ALA A 23 7.21 31.73 9.40
N GLU A 24 7.50 30.44 9.54
CA GLU A 24 8.87 29.92 9.51
C GLU A 24 9.49 30.03 8.09
N ALA A 25 8.73 29.74 7.05
CA ALA A 25 9.15 29.92 5.66
C ALA A 25 9.49 31.38 5.34
N GLN A 26 8.67 32.32 5.82
CA GLN A 26 8.86 33.75 5.59
C GLN A 26 10.08 34.31 6.32
N ARG A 27 10.36 33.88 7.55
CA ARG A 27 11.59 34.26 8.29
C ARG A 27 12.86 33.78 7.61
N ARG A 28 12.87 32.59 7.05
CA ARG A 28 14.03 32.02 6.36
C ARG A 28 14.34 32.72 5.04
N ASN A 29 13.31 33.08 4.25
CA ASN A 29 13.51 33.90 3.03
C ASN A 29 14.19 35.22 3.35
N THR A 30 13.83 35.89 4.43
CA THR A 30 14.45 37.15 4.87
C THR A 30 15.92 36.96 5.27
N LEU A 31 16.28 35.83 5.91
CA LEU A 31 17.67 35.52 6.26
C LEU A 31 18.52 35.22 5.02
N THR A 32 17.97 34.48 4.05
CA THR A 32 18.66 34.18 2.78
C THR A 32 18.91 35.44 1.96
N GLU A 33 17.98 36.40 1.97
CA GLU A 33 18.15 37.70 1.34
C GLU A 33 19.25 38.55 2.00
N LEU A 34 19.43 38.43 3.32
CA LEU A 34 20.38 39.21 4.09
C LEU A 34 21.80 38.63 4.09
N PHE A 35 21.91 37.29 4.11
CA PHE A 35 23.19 36.58 4.31
C PHE A 35 23.68 35.77 3.10
N GLY A 36 22.90 35.77 2.00
CA GLY A 36 23.13 34.93 0.83
C GLY A 36 22.65 33.48 1.03
N ASP A 37 22.53 32.76 -0.08
CA ASP A 37 22.10 31.35 -0.08
C ASP A 37 23.32 30.42 -0.12
N GLU A 38 23.62 29.79 1.02
CA GLU A 38 24.81 28.97 1.19
C GLU A 38 24.73 27.69 0.33
N THR A 39 25.84 27.36 -0.36
CA THR A 39 25.96 26.07 -1.04
C THR A 39 26.30 24.99 -0.05
N ILE A 40 25.43 24.00 0.11
CA ILE A 40 25.58 22.90 1.07
C ILE A 40 26.06 21.58 0.47
N ALA A 41 25.93 21.43 -0.86
CA ALA A 41 26.53 20.34 -1.61
C ALA A 41 26.90 20.79 -3.01
N ARG A 42 28.00 20.23 -3.57
CA ARG A 42 28.48 20.51 -4.92
C ARG A 42 29.05 19.26 -5.59
N GLY A 43 29.14 19.31 -6.91
CA GLY A 43 29.73 18.24 -7.74
C GLY A 43 29.77 18.66 -9.21
N LYS A 44 30.13 17.75 -10.10
CA LYS A 44 30.10 18.04 -11.56
C LYS A 44 28.64 18.24 -11.99
N GLY A 45 28.28 19.48 -12.38
CA GLY A 45 26.92 19.84 -12.76
C GLY A 45 25.91 19.86 -11.59
N LEU A 46 26.39 19.85 -10.35
CA LEU A 46 25.59 19.82 -9.15
C LEU A 46 25.94 21.01 -8.25
N GLU A 47 24.90 21.73 -7.84
CA GLU A 47 24.94 22.70 -6.77
C GLU A 47 23.61 22.69 -6.01
N VAL A 48 23.67 22.38 -4.72
CA VAL A 48 22.49 22.41 -3.85
C VAL A 48 22.67 23.50 -2.81
N LYS A 49 21.69 24.39 -2.73
CA LYS A 49 21.63 25.52 -1.80
C LYS A 49 20.86 25.15 -0.52
N GLN A 50 21.16 25.86 0.57
CA GLN A 50 20.43 25.69 1.85
C GLN A 50 18.95 25.97 1.69
N SER A 51 18.56 26.99 0.92
CA SER A 51 17.16 27.32 0.64
C SER A 51 16.37 26.15 0.04
N GLN A 52 16.98 25.37 -0.86
CA GLN A 52 16.35 24.21 -1.49
C GLN A 52 16.08 23.09 -0.45
N LEU A 53 17.01 22.88 0.47
CA LEU A 53 16.84 21.91 1.56
C LEU A 53 15.76 22.38 2.52
N ASP A 54 15.75 23.66 2.87
CA ASP A 54 14.74 24.25 3.74
C ASP A 54 13.33 24.14 3.15
N GLU A 55 13.17 24.41 1.86
CA GLU A 55 11.91 24.24 1.15
C GLU A 55 11.45 22.78 1.13
N ALA A 56 12.39 21.86 0.88
CA ALA A 56 12.10 20.42 0.93
C ALA A 56 11.68 19.95 2.34
N PHE A 57 12.33 20.46 3.39
CA PHE A 57 12.03 20.13 4.76
C PHE A 57 10.68 20.71 5.22
N ILE A 58 10.34 21.93 4.81
CA ILE A 58 9.03 22.54 5.06
C ILE A 58 7.92 21.69 4.42
N ALA A 59 8.08 21.28 3.16
CA ALA A 59 7.13 20.42 2.47
C ALA A 59 7.00 19.05 3.16
N TYR A 60 8.11 18.48 3.63
CA TYR A 60 8.11 17.23 4.39
C TYR A 60 7.34 17.35 5.71
N LYS A 61 7.60 18.40 6.49
CA LYS A 61 6.86 18.69 7.74
C LYS A 61 5.36 18.86 7.48
N ALA A 62 4.99 19.61 6.44
CA ALA A 62 3.60 19.83 6.07
C ALA A 62 2.88 18.50 5.75
N ASN A 63 3.55 17.58 5.04
CA ASN A 63 3.01 16.24 4.76
C ASN A 63 2.81 15.41 6.03
N LEU A 64 3.73 15.45 6.99
CA LEU A 64 3.57 14.73 8.26
C LEU A 64 2.42 15.28 9.10
N ILE A 65 2.30 16.60 9.20
CA ILE A 65 1.22 17.27 9.95
C ILE A 65 -0.15 16.87 9.40
N SER A 66 -0.30 16.76 8.07
CA SER A 66 -1.56 16.31 7.46
C SER A 66 -1.97 14.89 7.83
N ARG A 67 -0.99 14.07 8.27
CA ARG A 67 -1.19 12.70 8.75
C ARG A 67 -1.23 12.61 10.30
N ASN A 68 -1.36 13.74 10.99
CA ASN A 68 -1.26 13.82 12.46
C ASN A 68 0.07 13.28 13.03
N GLN A 69 1.17 13.45 12.27
CA GLN A 69 2.52 13.02 12.66
C GLN A 69 3.43 14.23 12.83
N ASN A 70 4.45 14.08 13.68
CA ASN A 70 5.47 15.11 13.91
C ASN A 70 6.87 14.52 13.70
N VAL A 71 7.83 15.39 13.35
CA VAL A 71 9.25 15.02 13.34
C VAL A 71 9.82 15.30 14.74
N PRO A 72 10.28 14.27 15.48
CA PRO A 72 11.03 14.51 16.71
C PRO A 72 12.30 15.33 16.40
N GLU A 73 12.64 16.29 17.25
CA GLU A 73 13.79 17.18 17.03
C GLU A 73 15.10 16.40 16.90
N GLU A 74 15.23 15.30 17.63
CA GLU A 74 16.39 14.39 17.56
C GLU A 74 16.58 13.74 16.18
N GLN A 75 15.51 13.57 15.42
CA GLN A 75 15.54 13.01 14.07
C GLN A 75 15.69 14.07 12.97
N ARG A 76 15.62 15.35 13.31
CA ARG A 76 15.59 16.44 12.34
C ARG A 76 16.80 16.43 11.42
N THR A 77 18.02 16.42 11.97
CA THR A 77 19.28 16.42 11.19
C THR A 77 19.37 15.22 10.27
N MET A 78 18.95 14.04 10.72
CA MET A 78 18.90 12.83 9.90
C MET A 78 17.92 13.00 8.73
N ARG A 79 16.75 13.59 8.96
CA ARG A 79 15.75 13.84 7.91
C ARG A 79 16.21 14.91 6.93
N GLU A 80 16.83 15.97 7.41
CA GLU A 80 17.46 16.98 6.54
C GLU A 80 18.54 16.35 5.65
N ALA A 81 19.40 15.49 6.18
CA ALA A 81 20.42 14.77 5.41
C ALA A 81 19.82 13.83 4.36
N GLN A 82 18.73 13.13 4.67
CA GLN A 82 18.01 12.29 3.70
C GLN A 82 17.37 13.12 2.58
N LEU A 83 16.80 14.28 2.90
CA LEU A 83 16.24 15.20 1.91
C LEU A 83 17.33 15.80 1.03
N LEU A 84 18.49 16.17 1.61
CA LEU A 84 19.64 16.63 0.84
C LEU A 84 20.14 15.55 -0.13
N ASP A 85 20.25 14.31 0.32
CA ASP A 85 20.62 13.17 -0.53
C ASP A 85 19.66 12.98 -1.70
N ARG A 86 18.36 13.15 -1.45
CA ARG A 86 17.33 13.11 -2.49
C ARG A 86 17.46 14.27 -3.48
N LEU A 87 17.70 15.49 -3.02
CA LEU A 87 17.91 16.66 -3.88
C LEU A 87 19.12 16.46 -4.80
N ILE A 88 20.26 16.00 -4.22
CA ILE A 88 21.48 15.66 -4.96
C ILE A 88 21.17 14.63 -6.03
N THR A 89 20.55 13.52 -5.66
CA THR A 89 20.25 12.41 -6.57
C THR A 89 19.31 12.84 -7.70
N THR A 90 18.25 13.60 -7.39
CA THR A 90 17.30 14.11 -8.39
C THR A 90 18.02 15.03 -9.39
N GLN A 91 18.84 15.96 -8.94
CA GLN A 91 19.55 16.87 -9.82
C GLN A 91 20.57 16.14 -10.72
N LEU A 92 21.27 15.14 -10.18
CA LEU A 92 22.18 14.29 -10.96
C LEU A 92 21.44 13.47 -12.03
N LEU A 93 20.24 12.96 -11.73
CA LEU A 93 19.40 12.28 -12.71
C LEU A 93 18.95 13.24 -13.81
N ILE A 94 18.49 14.45 -13.44
CA ILE A 94 18.06 15.46 -14.41
C ILE A 94 19.20 15.85 -15.36
N ASN A 95 20.44 15.92 -14.89
CA ASN A 95 21.60 16.18 -15.74
C ASN A 95 21.88 15.07 -16.77
N ARG A 96 21.32 13.87 -16.58
CA ARG A 96 21.44 12.74 -17.51
C ARG A 96 20.26 12.59 -18.49
N VAL A 97 19.28 13.49 -18.41
CA VAL A 97 18.09 13.47 -19.24
C VAL A 97 18.45 13.69 -20.70
N ASN A 98 18.08 12.74 -21.55
CA ASN A 98 18.15 12.83 -23.01
C ASN A 98 16.77 13.16 -23.63
N ASP A 99 16.68 13.23 -24.97
CA ASP A 99 15.43 13.61 -25.63
C ASP A 99 14.32 12.55 -25.48
N ALA A 100 14.67 11.27 -25.46
CA ALA A 100 13.71 10.20 -25.17
C ALA A 100 13.14 10.29 -23.73
N ASP A 101 14.02 10.57 -22.77
CA ASP A 101 13.61 10.78 -21.37
C ASP A 101 12.69 12.00 -21.23
N ARG A 102 12.91 13.07 -22.06
CA ARG A 102 12.04 14.26 -22.06
C ARG A 102 10.63 13.94 -22.55
N VAL A 103 10.51 13.11 -23.57
CA VAL A 103 9.21 12.65 -24.07
C VAL A 103 8.53 11.81 -23.00
N ARG A 104 9.22 10.79 -22.51
CA ARG A 104 8.71 9.87 -21.50
C ARG A 104 8.36 10.58 -20.19
N GLY A 105 9.20 11.47 -19.72
CA GLY A 105 8.96 12.26 -18.52
C GLY A 105 7.72 13.15 -18.62
N ARG A 106 7.47 13.75 -19.78
CA ARG A 106 6.21 14.51 -20.01
C ARG A 106 4.97 13.62 -19.94
N GLU A 107 4.98 12.48 -20.60
CA GLU A 107 3.87 11.51 -20.54
C GLU A 107 3.55 11.09 -19.09
N LEU A 108 4.61 10.77 -18.32
CA LEU A 108 4.46 10.39 -16.90
C LEU A 108 3.91 11.56 -16.06
N ALA A 109 4.41 12.77 -16.29
CA ALA A 109 3.97 13.97 -15.58
C ALA A 109 2.49 14.28 -15.88
N GLU A 110 2.09 14.28 -17.15
CA GLU A 110 0.70 14.53 -17.56
C GLU A 110 -0.25 13.51 -16.97
N LYS A 111 0.10 12.23 -17.02
CA LYS A 111 -0.69 11.16 -16.41
C LYS A 111 -0.87 11.37 -14.91
N PHE A 112 0.21 11.65 -14.20
CA PHE A 112 0.16 11.88 -12.75
C PHE A 112 -0.67 13.12 -12.39
N GLN A 113 -0.50 14.21 -13.13
CA GLN A 113 -1.29 15.43 -12.95
C GLN A 113 -2.78 15.18 -13.17
N ALA A 114 -3.14 14.43 -14.24
CA ALA A 114 -4.51 14.08 -14.54
C ALA A 114 -5.15 13.22 -13.43
N GLU A 115 -4.42 12.20 -12.94
CA GLU A 115 -4.89 11.35 -11.84
C GLU A 115 -5.05 12.15 -10.53
N THR A 116 -4.12 13.05 -10.22
CA THR A 116 -4.16 13.88 -9.02
C THR A 116 -5.34 14.87 -9.06
N ARG A 117 -5.59 15.52 -10.20
CA ARG A 117 -6.75 16.41 -10.40
C ARG A 117 -8.06 15.64 -10.26
N LYS A 118 -8.16 14.46 -10.87
CA LYS A 118 -9.33 13.59 -10.75
C LYS A 118 -9.59 13.17 -9.30
N GLY A 119 -8.54 12.88 -8.54
CA GLY A 119 -8.64 12.54 -7.12
C GLY A 119 -9.09 13.70 -6.24
N ALA A 120 -8.83 14.94 -6.63
CA ALA A 120 -9.27 16.14 -5.91
C ALA A 120 -10.75 16.49 -6.15
N GLY A 121 -11.37 15.94 -7.20
CA GLY A 121 -12.75 16.15 -7.58
C GLY A 121 -12.93 17.22 -8.66
N ASP A 122 -12.48 18.44 -8.42
CA ASP A 122 -12.50 19.53 -9.38
C ASP A 122 -11.26 20.44 -9.28
N ASP A 123 -11.07 21.35 -10.24
CA ASP A 123 -9.93 22.27 -10.29
C ASP A 123 -9.90 23.25 -9.10
N VAL A 124 -11.04 23.63 -8.55
CA VAL A 124 -11.12 24.56 -7.41
C VAL A 124 -10.66 23.84 -6.13
N ALA A 125 -11.10 22.59 -5.95
CA ALA A 125 -10.66 21.76 -4.84
C ALA A 125 -9.16 21.45 -4.95
N PHE A 126 -8.66 21.15 -6.15
CA PHE A 126 -7.25 20.95 -6.40
C PHE A 126 -6.41 22.19 -6.07
N ASP A 127 -6.80 23.38 -6.54
CA ASP A 127 -6.09 24.63 -6.21
C ASP A 127 -6.14 24.97 -4.72
N ARG A 128 -7.24 24.61 -4.04
CA ARG A 128 -7.35 24.75 -2.58
C ARG A 128 -6.35 23.83 -1.86
N GLN A 129 -6.21 22.59 -2.32
CA GLN A 129 -5.22 21.64 -1.77
C GLN A 129 -3.80 22.16 -1.99
N LEU A 130 -3.46 22.63 -3.19
CA LEU A 130 -2.13 23.18 -3.47
C LEU A 130 -1.82 24.38 -2.58
N ARG A 131 -2.75 25.34 -2.43
CA ARG A 131 -2.60 26.50 -1.53
C ARG A 131 -2.43 26.07 -0.07
N ALA A 132 -3.15 25.06 0.38
CA ALA A 132 -2.98 24.52 1.73
C ALA A 132 -1.58 23.92 1.95
N MET A 133 -0.94 23.45 0.88
CA MET A 133 0.46 22.94 0.88
C MET A 133 1.50 24.06 0.65
N GLY A 134 1.09 25.31 0.50
CA GLY A 134 1.99 26.42 0.18
C GLY A 134 2.57 26.36 -1.24
N LEU A 135 1.92 25.64 -2.17
CA LEU A 135 2.35 25.45 -3.55
C LEU A 135 1.48 26.25 -4.52
N SER A 136 2.10 26.88 -5.51
CA SER A 136 1.41 27.32 -6.72
C SER A 136 1.29 26.16 -7.71
N ARG A 137 0.32 26.25 -8.65
CA ARG A 137 0.15 25.27 -9.72
C ARG A 137 1.45 25.10 -10.53
N GLU A 138 2.09 26.21 -10.87
CA GLU A 138 3.38 26.21 -11.58
C GLU A 138 4.49 25.46 -10.84
N LYS A 139 4.64 25.72 -9.54
CA LYS A 139 5.62 24.99 -8.70
C LYS A 139 5.29 23.50 -8.60
N PHE A 140 4.03 23.15 -8.52
CA PHE A 140 3.58 21.76 -8.52
C PHE A 140 3.93 21.07 -9.84
N ASP A 141 3.54 21.67 -10.97
CA ASP A 141 3.78 21.13 -12.31
C ASP A 141 5.28 20.96 -12.58
N LYS A 142 6.10 21.94 -12.19
CA LYS A 142 7.57 21.86 -12.27
C LYS A 142 8.13 20.68 -11.48
N ARG A 143 7.70 20.52 -10.21
CA ARG A 143 8.17 19.40 -9.36
C ARG A 143 7.74 18.04 -9.91
N VAL A 144 6.52 17.94 -10.41
CA VAL A 144 6.01 16.69 -11.03
C VAL A 144 6.85 16.36 -12.27
N LEU A 145 7.13 17.35 -13.11
CA LEU A 145 7.96 17.15 -14.31
C LEU A 145 9.40 16.74 -13.96
N GLU A 146 10.04 17.40 -13.00
CA GLU A 146 11.39 17.05 -12.54
C GLU A 146 11.45 15.61 -12.02
N GLN A 147 10.47 15.19 -11.23
CA GLN A 147 10.37 13.82 -10.76
C GLN A 147 10.12 12.82 -11.89
N ALA A 148 9.24 13.13 -12.81
CA ALA A 148 8.94 12.27 -13.96
C ALA A 148 10.14 12.13 -14.91
N LEU A 149 10.94 13.18 -15.09
CA LEU A 149 12.20 13.12 -15.83
C LEU A 149 13.24 12.23 -15.13
N ALA A 150 13.38 12.34 -13.82
CA ALA A 150 14.26 11.48 -13.04
C ALA A 150 13.82 9.99 -13.13
N GLU A 151 12.52 9.72 -13.09
CA GLU A 151 11.98 8.38 -13.27
C GLU A 151 12.24 7.82 -14.66
N ALA A 152 12.13 8.63 -15.72
CA ALA A 152 12.45 8.22 -17.09
C ALA A 152 13.93 7.81 -17.23
N VAL A 153 14.85 8.55 -16.59
CA VAL A 153 16.27 8.16 -16.56
C VAL A 153 16.49 6.85 -15.83
N ILE A 154 15.85 6.63 -14.69
CA ILE A 154 15.91 5.37 -13.93
C ILE A 154 15.35 4.22 -14.77
N GLU A 155 14.21 4.43 -15.45
CA GLU A 155 13.62 3.44 -16.35
C GLU A 155 14.62 3.03 -17.45
N ARG A 156 15.32 3.98 -18.02
CA ARG A 156 16.33 3.74 -19.07
C ARG A 156 17.63 3.11 -18.53
N GLU A 157 18.23 3.68 -17.48
CA GLU A 157 19.57 3.27 -17.03
C GLU A 157 19.56 2.05 -16.10
N VAL A 158 18.47 1.84 -15.36
CA VAL A 158 18.36 0.73 -14.42
C VAL A 158 17.44 -0.35 -14.97
N ARG A 159 16.17 0.00 -15.27
CA ARG A 159 15.15 -0.99 -15.66
C ARG A 159 15.43 -1.64 -17.02
N ALA A 160 15.85 -0.86 -18.02
CA ALA A 160 16.15 -1.40 -19.36
C ALA A 160 17.34 -2.37 -19.38
N GLY A 161 18.26 -2.24 -18.40
CA GLY A 161 19.39 -3.16 -18.22
C GLY A 161 19.03 -4.48 -17.51
N LEU A 162 17.82 -4.56 -16.93
CA LEU A 162 17.36 -5.74 -16.22
C LEU A 162 16.66 -6.71 -17.17
N THR A 163 17.32 -7.80 -17.48
CA THR A 163 16.72 -8.89 -18.27
C THR A 163 16.12 -9.92 -17.34
N LEU A 164 14.80 -9.93 -17.23
CA LEU A 164 14.06 -10.99 -16.57
C LEU A 164 13.76 -12.07 -17.57
N THR A 165 14.34 -13.25 -17.37
CA THR A 165 14.06 -14.40 -18.22
C THR A 165 12.74 -15.07 -17.83
N ASP A 166 12.07 -15.70 -18.80
CA ASP A 166 10.86 -16.47 -18.52
C ASP A 166 11.10 -17.62 -17.54
N ALA A 167 12.33 -18.16 -17.54
CA ALA A 167 12.77 -19.17 -16.56
C ALA A 167 12.74 -18.64 -15.12
N GLN A 168 13.22 -17.42 -14.88
CA GLN A 168 13.18 -16.79 -13.55
C GLN A 168 11.74 -16.50 -13.09
N VAL A 169 10.89 -16.07 -14.01
CA VAL A 169 9.46 -15.86 -13.72
C VAL A 169 8.77 -17.17 -13.39
N LYS A 170 9.09 -18.24 -14.14
CA LYS A 170 8.56 -19.58 -13.89
C LYS A 170 9.03 -20.16 -12.57
N GLU A 171 10.33 -20.04 -12.26
CA GLU A 171 10.91 -20.44 -10.98
C GLU A 171 10.21 -19.72 -9.82
N PHE A 172 10.02 -18.40 -9.93
CA PHE A 172 9.29 -17.64 -8.92
C PHE A 172 7.83 -18.09 -8.78
N TYR A 173 7.15 -18.39 -9.90
CA TYR A 173 5.78 -18.91 -9.86
C TYR A 173 5.72 -20.28 -9.18
N ASP A 174 6.67 -21.18 -9.45
CA ASP A 174 6.68 -22.53 -8.92
C ASP A 174 7.09 -22.59 -7.44
N THR A 175 8.08 -21.79 -7.05
CA THR A 175 8.60 -21.72 -5.67
C THR A 175 7.87 -20.70 -4.79
N GLY A 176 7.12 -19.79 -5.42
CA GLY A 176 6.32 -18.78 -4.74
C GLY A 176 7.16 -17.83 -3.89
N ALA A 177 6.65 -17.55 -2.68
CA ALA A 177 7.36 -16.73 -1.71
C ALA A 177 8.71 -17.29 -1.28
N ASP A 178 8.96 -18.58 -1.47
CA ASP A 178 10.17 -19.25 -0.95
C ASP A 178 11.45 -18.66 -1.55
N PHE A 179 11.43 -18.22 -2.80
CA PHE A 179 12.59 -17.58 -3.42
C PHE A 179 12.95 -16.24 -2.73
N ILE A 180 11.96 -15.35 -2.54
CA ILE A 180 12.19 -14.08 -1.83
C ILE A 180 12.46 -14.36 -0.36
N VAL A 181 11.69 -15.25 0.25
CA VAL A 181 11.84 -15.66 1.64
C VAL A 181 13.21 -16.27 1.90
N LYS A 182 13.75 -17.09 0.99
CA LYS A 182 15.09 -17.65 1.11
C LYS A 182 16.16 -16.54 1.13
N ALA A 183 16.08 -15.59 0.19
CA ALA A 183 17.00 -14.45 0.17
C ALA A 183 16.89 -13.58 1.43
N MET A 184 15.66 -13.35 1.91
CA MET A 184 15.43 -12.64 3.17
C MET A 184 15.90 -13.45 4.38
N GLN A 185 15.74 -14.76 4.37
CA GLN A 185 16.22 -15.65 5.44
C GLN A 185 17.75 -15.61 5.53
N GLU A 186 18.46 -15.68 4.41
CA GLU A 186 19.92 -15.53 4.37
C GLU A 186 20.38 -14.17 4.94
N GLN A 187 19.61 -13.12 4.72
CA GLN A 187 19.88 -11.80 5.30
C GLN A 187 19.57 -11.80 6.81
N LEU A 188 18.48 -12.41 7.24
CA LEU A 188 18.13 -12.56 8.65
C LEU A 188 19.23 -13.33 9.40
N ASP A 189 19.74 -14.42 8.83
CA ASP A 189 20.79 -15.23 9.43
C ASP A 189 22.09 -14.42 9.63
N LYS A 190 22.42 -13.55 8.67
CA LYS A 190 23.54 -12.59 8.82
C LYS A 190 23.29 -11.57 9.93
N MET A 191 22.05 -11.07 10.05
CA MET A 191 21.69 -10.13 11.13
C MET A 191 21.75 -10.78 12.50
N VAL A 192 21.32 -12.03 12.63
CA VAL A 192 21.34 -12.78 13.90
C VAL A 192 22.79 -13.03 14.34
N THR A 193 23.72 -13.20 13.39
CA THR A 193 25.14 -13.44 13.69
C THR A 193 25.97 -12.16 13.84
N ASP A 194 25.43 -10.99 13.47
CA ASP A 194 26.12 -9.71 13.64
C ASP A 194 25.89 -9.13 15.04
N PRO A 195 26.96 -8.98 15.86
CA PRO A 195 26.87 -8.41 17.22
C PRO A 195 26.32 -6.96 17.27
N LYS A 196 26.30 -6.26 16.12
CA LYS A 196 25.80 -4.89 16.02
C LYS A 196 24.29 -4.81 15.74
N SER A 197 23.65 -5.95 15.44
CA SER A 197 22.22 -5.99 15.17
C SER A 197 21.44 -5.96 16.48
N ALA A 198 20.55 -4.97 16.63
CA ALA A 198 19.67 -4.92 17.80
C ALA A 198 18.61 -6.04 17.72
N ALA A 199 18.26 -6.63 18.87
CA ALA A 199 17.26 -7.71 18.94
C ALA A 199 15.88 -7.27 18.37
N GLY A 200 15.53 -5.97 18.49
CA GLY A 200 14.32 -5.40 17.90
C GLY A 200 14.33 -5.43 16.37
N ASP A 201 15.47 -5.09 15.74
CA ASP A 201 15.61 -5.09 14.28
C ASP A 201 15.47 -6.51 13.70
N VAL A 202 16.02 -7.51 14.40
CA VAL A 202 15.90 -8.93 14.04
C VAL A 202 14.44 -9.38 14.11
N ALA A 203 13.70 -8.97 15.15
CA ALA A 203 12.29 -9.32 15.31
C ALA A 203 11.42 -8.65 14.22
N ASP A 204 11.67 -7.39 13.92
CA ASP A 204 10.95 -6.63 12.87
C ASP A 204 11.21 -7.23 11.48
N PHE A 205 12.46 -7.62 11.19
CA PHE A 205 12.80 -8.25 9.92
C PHE A 205 12.15 -9.62 9.76
N LYS A 206 12.06 -10.40 10.85
CA LYS A 206 11.34 -11.67 10.88
C LYS A 206 9.85 -11.47 10.61
N ALA A 207 9.22 -10.45 11.21
CA ALA A 207 7.83 -10.10 10.94
C ALA A 207 7.61 -9.66 9.47
N GLN A 208 8.59 -8.99 8.84
CA GLN A 208 8.55 -8.68 7.41
C GLN A 208 8.59 -9.94 6.54
N ILE A 209 9.43 -10.93 6.87
CA ILE A 209 9.45 -12.22 6.16
C ILE A 209 8.07 -12.88 6.21
N ASP A 210 7.45 -12.93 7.37
CA ASP A 210 6.11 -13.53 7.54
C ASP A 210 5.05 -12.76 6.76
N LYS A 211 5.15 -11.43 6.69
CA LYS A 211 4.27 -10.59 5.89
C LYS A 211 4.45 -10.84 4.38
N VAL A 212 5.70 -11.01 3.91
CA VAL A 212 6.01 -11.33 2.51
C VAL A 212 5.48 -12.71 2.14
N LYS A 213 5.70 -13.73 2.99
CA LYS A 213 5.12 -15.07 2.83
C LYS A 213 3.60 -14.99 2.61
N LYS A 214 2.91 -14.27 3.50
CA LYS A 214 1.45 -14.13 3.46
C LYS A 214 0.96 -13.31 2.24
N ALA A 215 1.65 -12.23 1.87
CA ALA A 215 1.27 -11.37 0.75
C ALA A 215 1.45 -12.05 -0.62
N ASN A 216 2.49 -12.89 -0.78
CA ASN A 216 2.75 -13.57 -2.04
C ASN A 216 1.83 -14.76 -2.27
N LEU A 217 1.45 -15.48 -1.22
CA LEU A 217 0.45 -16.54 -1.30
C LEU A 217 -0.89 -16.00 -1.82
N THR A 218 -1.33 -14.85 -1.30
CA THR A 218 -2.62 -14.25 -1.71
C THR A 218 -2.65 -13.75 -3.15
N LYS A 219 -1.51 -13.52 -3.82
CA LYS A 219 -1.47 -13.06 -5.22
C LYS A 219 -1.45 -14.18 -6.24
N LEU A 220 -0.94 -15.36 -5.88
CA LEU A 220 -0.86 -16.53 -6.76
C LEU A 220 -1.98 -17.55 -6.54
N GLU A 221 -2.78 -17.36 -5.50
CA GLU A 221 -3.89 -18.25 -5.15
C GLU A 221 -5.19 -17.46 -5.18
N GLN A 222 -6.18 -17.98 -5.88
CA GLN A 222 -7.56 -17.53 -5.70
C GLN A 222 -8.07 -18.17 -4.42
N PRO A 223 -8.43 -17.39 -3.41
CA PRO A 223 -8.88 -17.94 -2.16
C PRO A 223 -10.15 -18.74 -2.35
N GLU A 224 -10.28 -19.81 -1.56
CA GLU A 224 -11.54 -20.55 -1.45
C GLU A 224 -12.68 -19.58 -1.13
N LYS A 225 -13.74 -19.65 -1.93
CA LYS A 225 -14.94 -18.83 -1.72
C LYS A 225 -16.20 -19.67 -1.82
N VAL A 226 -17.20 -19.27 -1.07
CA VAL A 226 -18.52 -19.89 -1.08
C VAL A 226 -19.58 -18.86 -1.41
N LYS A 227 -20.57 -19.28 -2.19
CA LYS A 227 -21.82 -18.55 -2.40
C LYS A 227 -22.92 -19.32 -1.68
N VAL A 228 -23.56 -18.67 -0.71
CA VAL A 228 -24.62 -19.28 0.10
C VAL A 228 -25.86 -18.39 0.09
N ALA A 229 -27.04 -18.99 0.31
CA ALA A 229 -28.22 -18.26 0.75
C ALA A 229 -28.52 -18.62 2.22
N HIS A 230 -29.06 -17.68 3.00
CA HIS A 230 -29.45 -17.97 4.37
C HIS A 230 -30.82 -17.43 4.76
N VAL A 231 -31.49 -18.13 5.63
CA VAL A 231 -32.63 -17.61 6.42
C VAL A 231 -32.10 -17.23 7.78
N PHE A 232 -32.28 -15.97 8.16
CA PHE A 232 -31.93 -15.43 9.47
C PHE A 232 -33.15 -15.24 10.32
N ILE A 233 -33.10 -15.67 11.58
CA ILE A 233 -34.15 -15.53 12.58
C ILE A 233 -33.53 -14.92 13.84
N ALA A 234 -33.94 -13.69 14.19
CA ALA A 234 -33.40 -12.96 15.31
C ALA A 234 -33.76 -13.61 16.66
N THR A 235 -32.80 -13.61 17.60
CA THR A 235 -32.99 -14.01 18.99
C THR A 235 -32.99 -12.84 19.96
N LYS A 236 -33.01 -11.64 19.39
CA LYS A 236 -33.14 -10.37 20.11
C LYS A 236 -34.34 -9.60 19.58
N ASP A 237 -34.93 -8.76 20.41
CA ASP A 237 -35.92 -7.79 19.98
C ASP A 237 -35.26 -6.78 19.04
N ARG A 238 -35.89 -6.54 17.89
CA ARG A 238 -35.31 -5.70 16.83
C ARG A 238 -35.42 -4.20 17.12
N THR A 239 -36.23 -3.83 18.13
CA THR A 239 -36.46 -2.44 18.50
C THR A 239 -35.62 -2.04 19.71
N THR A 240 -35.53 -2.92 20.72
CA THR A 240 -34.83 -2.67 21.97
C THR A 240 -33.42 -3.25 22.03
N ASP A 241 -33.07 -4.17 21.11
CA ASP A 241 -31.83 -5.00 21.08
C ASP A 241 -31.68 -5.91 22.33
N GLU A 242 -32.76 -6.06 23.11
CA GLU A 242 -32.79 -6.94 24.28
C GLU A 242 -32.92 -8.41 23.89
N GLU A 243 -32.29 -9.27 24.65
CA GLU A 243 -32.42 -10.73 24.47
C GLU A 243 -33.85 -11.19 24.68
N LEU A 244 -34.35 -12.02 23.76
CA LEU A 244 -35.66 -12.68 23.93
C LEU A 244 -35.65 -13.65 25.13
N SER A 245 -36.82 -13.88 25.74
CA SER A 245 -36.98 -14.88 26.80
C SER A 245 -36.59 -16.28 26.32
N ALA A 246 -36.30 -17.18 27.25
CA ALA A 246 -35.98 -18.58 26.93
C ALA A 246 -37.10 -19.27 26.14
N GLU A 247 -38.36 -18.99 26.47
CA GLU A 247 -39.53 -19.51 25.77
C GLU A 247 -39.65 -18.98 24.34
N GLN A 248 -39.43 -17.66 24.17
CA GLN A 248 -39.42 -17.03 22.85
C GLN A 248 -38.28 -17.58 21.98
N LYS A 249 -37.08 -17.76 22.55
CA LYS A 249 -35.95 -18.37 21.84
C LYS A 249 -36.24 -19.81 21.42
N LEU A 250 -36.97 -20.58 22.24
CA LEU A 250 -37.39 -21.92 21.87
C LEU A 250 -38.32 -21.89 20.67
N VAL A 251 -39.32 -20.97 20.64
CA VAL A 251 -40.21 -20.80 19.49
C VAL A 251 -39.44 -20.42 18.23
N LYS A 252 -38.47 -19.48 18.33
CA LYS A 252 -37.60 -19.09 17.22
C LYS A 252 -36.78 -20.27 16.70
N ARG A 253 -36.25 -21.10 17.59
CA ARG A 253 -35.50 -22.30 17.21
C ARG A 253 -36.40 -23.33 16.50
N GLN A 254 -37.62 -23.55 16.96
CA GLN A 254 -38.60 -24.40 16.27
C GLN A 254 -38.94 -23.85 14.88
N GLN A 255 -39.01 -22.52 14.72
CA GLN A 255 -39.22 -21.87 13.43
C GLN A 255 -38.02 -22.13 12.50
N ALA A 256 -36.79 -21.98 12.99
CA ALA A 256 -35.58 -22.27 12.21
C ALA A 256 -35.54 -23.76 11.78
N GLU A 257 -35.88 -24.66 12.66
CA GLU A 257 -35.91 -26.11 12.36
C GLU A 257 -36.97 -26.45 11.31
N LYS A 258 -38.16 -25.82 11.36
CA LYS A 258 -39.16 -25.95 10.31
C LYS A 258 -38.66 -25.48 8.96
N VAL A 259 -37.94 -24.35 8.91
CA VAL A 259 -37.30 -23.86 7.67
C VAL A 259 -36.31 -24.89 7.16
N ARG A 260 -35.44 -25.42 8.02
CA ARG A 260 -34.50 -26.48 7.67
C ARG A 260 -35.16 -27.69 7.06
N ILE A 261 -36.22 -28.20 7.69
CA ILE A 261 -36.96 -29.36 7.18
C ILE A 261 -37.59 -29.08 5.81
N ARG A 262 -38.21 -27.91 5.62
CA ARG A 262 -38.75 -27.48 4.31
C ARG A 262 -37.67 -27.39 3.24
N ALA A 263 -36.51 -26.82 3.57
CA ALA A 263 -35.37 -26.72 2.68
C ALA A 263 -34.81 -28.09 2.28
N LEU A 264 -34.68 -29.02 3.24
CA LEU A 264 -34.26 -30.42 2.99
C LEU A 264 -35.28 -31.20 2.15
N ALA A 265 -36.59 -30.87 2.27
CA ALA A 265 -37.64 -31.44 1.43
C ALA A 265 -37.62 -30.89 -0.02
N GLY A 266 -36.69 -29.98 -0.36
CA GLY A 266 -36.51 -29.46 -1.72
C GLY A 266 -37.35 -28.21 -2.03
N GLU A 267 -37.96 -27.58 -1.04
CA GLU A 267 -38.67 -26.32 -1.25
C GLU A 267 -37.72 -25.22 -1.71
N ASP A 268 -38.21 -24.30 -2.55
CA ASP A 268 -37.42 -23.17 -3.06
C ASP A 268 -36.89 -22.30 -1.91
N PHE A 269 -35.59 -22.33 -1.74
CA PHE A 269 -34.92 -21.61 -0.65
C PHE A 269 -35.10 -20.10 -0.71
N THR A 270 -35.20 -19.55 -1.92
CA THR A 270 -35.43 -18.10 -2.12
C THR A 270 -36.82 -17.72 -1.59
N LYS A 271 -37.83 -18.59 -1.79
CA LYS A 271 -39.18 -18.40 -1.20
C LYS A 271 -39.11 -18.43 0.32
N LEU A 272 -38.36 -19.40 0.89
CA LEU A 272 -38.20 -19.50 2.35
C LEU A 272 -37.50 -18.23 2.92
N VAL A 273 -36.49 -17.70 2.22
CA VAL A 273 -35.84 -16.44 2.59
C VAL A 273 -36.87 -15.29 2.62
N GLN A 274 -37.65 -15.12 1.57
CA GLN A 274 -38.63 -14.03 1.49
C GLN A 274 -39.72 -14.17 2.55
N GLU A 275 -40.20 -15.38 2.80
CA GLU A 275 -41.30 -15.68 3.74
C GLU A 275 -40.84 -15.51 5.20
N VAL A 276 -39.69 -16.09 5.56
CA VAL A 276 -39.34 -16.34 6.97
C VAL A 276 -38.15 -15.49 7.44
N SER A 277 -37.20 -15.14 6.54
CA SER A 277 -35.99 -14.45 6.96
C SER A 277 -36.27 -13.06 7.54
N GLU A 278 -35.66 -12.78 8.67
CA GLU A 278 -35.67 -11.47 9.32
C GLU A 278 -34.46 -10.61 8.95
N ASP A 279 -33.66 -11.03 7.95
CA ASP A 279 -32.54 -10.23 7.42
C ASP A 279 -33.07 -8.96 6.74
N LYS A 280 -32.51 -7.80 7.14
CA LYS A 280 -32.89 -6.50 6.56
C LYS A 280 -32.52 -6.39 5.08
N GLY A 281 -31.47 -7.07 4.64
CA GLY A 281 -30.98 -7.08 3.26
C GLY A 281 -31.69 -8.08 2.34
N LYS A 282 -32.63 -8.90 2.84
CA LYS A 282 -33.24 -10.00 2.06
C LYS A 282 -33.94 -9.57 0.77
N ALA A 283 -34.45 -8.35 0.73
CA ALA A 283 -35.13 -7.83 -0.45
C ALA A 283 -34.18 -7.60 -1.62
N GLU A 284 -32.96 -7.15 -1.33
CA GLU A 284 -31.91 -6.82 -2.31
C GLU A 284 -31.07 -8.04 -2.64
N THR A 285 -30.58 -8.74 -1.61
CA THR A 285 -29.64 -9.85 -1.74
C THR A 285 -30.32 -11.19 -2.00
N LYS A 286 -31.64 -11.31 -1.77
CA LYS A 286 -32.37 -12.59 -1.70
C LYS A 286 -31.77 -13.56 -0.68
N GLY A 287 -31.08 -13.02 0.33
CA GLY A 287 -30.34 -13.77 1.33
C GLY A 287 -29.04 -14.38 0.84
N GLU A 288 -28.59 -14.03 -0.38
CA GLU A 288 -27.35 -14.57 -0.97
C GLU A 288 -26.12 -13.72 -0.58
N TYR A 289 -25.05 -14.42 -0.23
CA TYR A 289 -23.75 -13.84 0.14
C TYR A 289 -22.63 -14.67 -0.49
N THR A 290 -21.67 -13.98 -1.09
CA THR A 290 -20.42 -14.59 -1.59
C THR A 290 -19.25 -14.09 -0.75
N PHE A 291 -18.48 -14.99 -0.15
CA PHE A 291 -17.39 -14.62 0.75
C PHE A 291 -16.29 -15.69 0.83
N THR A 292 -15.12 -15.24 1.29
CA THR A 292 -13.92 -16.04 1.55
C THR A 292 -13.76 -16.28 3.06
N ARG A 293 -12.83 -17.15 3.47
CA ARG A 293 -12.63 -17.50 4.89
C ARG A 293 -12.22 -16.31 5.77
N ASP A 294 -11.59 -15.28 5.18
CA ASP A 294 -11.15 -14.06 5.88
C ASP A 294 -12.24 -12.99 6.02
N ALA A 295 -13.40 -13.18 5.37
CA ALA A 295 -14.53 -12.25 5.48
C ALA A 295 -15.05 -12.09 6.90
N GLN A 296 -15.62 -10.91 7.19
CA GLN A 296 -16.13 -10.55 8.52
C GLN A 296 -17.51 -11.16 8.83
N PHE A 297 -17.61 -12.48 8.77
CA PHE A 297 -18.74 -13.22 9.29
C PHE A 297 -18.38 -13.92 10.61
N THR A 298 -19.38 -14.26 11.42
CA THR A 298 -19.12 -14.98 12.68
C THR A 298 -18.45 -16.33 12.42
N PRO A 299 -17.54 -16.80 13.30
CA PRO A 299 -16.86 -18.07 13.12
C PRO A 299 -17.80 -19.26 12.92
N ALA A 300 -18.92 -19.30 13.67
CA ALA A 300 -19.93 -20.37 13.54
C ALA A 300 -20.61 -20.38 12.17
N PHE A 301 -20.96 -19.19 11.63
CA PHE A 301 -21.57 -19.06 10.31
C PHE A 301 -20.58 -19.51 9.21
N LYS A 302 -19.34 -19.03 9.27
CA LYS A 302 -18.29 -19.43 8.31
C LYS A 302 -18.04 -20.93 8.36
N ALA A 303 -17.86 -21.50 9.56
CA ALA A 303 -17.60 -22.93 9.71
C ALA A 303 -18.72 -23.77 9.10
N ALA A 304 -19.98 -23.41 9.36
CA ALA A 304 -21.12 -24.10 8.78
C ALA A 304 -21.19 -23.96 7.26
N ALA A 305 -20.98 -22.73 6.73
CA ALA A 305 -21.03 -22.48 5.30
C ALA A 305 -19.95 -23.30 4.54
N PHE A 306 -18.70 -23.25 4.98
CA PHE A 306 -17.59 -23.96 4.31
C PHE A 306 -17.61 -25.49 4.49
N ALA A 307 -18.41 -26.02 5.43
CA ALA A 307 -18.59 -27.45 5.58
C ALA A 307 -19.64 -28.04 4.62
N LEU A 308 -20.47 -27.21 3.99
CA LEU A 308 -21.52 -27.67 3.10
C LEU A 308 -20.98 -28.01 1.70
N LYS A 309 -21.59 -29.02 1.10
CA LYS A 309 -21.45 -29.30 -0.33
C LYS A 309 -22.45 -28.45 -1.12
N PRO A 310 -22.20 -28.16 -2.41
CA PRO A 310 -23.17 -27.48 -3.27
C PRO A 310 -24.55 -28.14 -3.22
N GLY A 311 -25.57 -27.33 -3.00
CA GLY A 311 -26.97 -27.78 -2.78
C GLY A 311 -27.30 -28.20 -1.34
N GLY A 312 -26.30 -28.38 -0.47
CA GLY A 312 -26.49 -28.79 0.93
C GLY A 312 -27.10 -27.69 1.79
N VAL A 313 -27.85 -28.13 2.83
CA VAL A 313 -28.48 -27.25 3.83
C VAL A 313 -27.85 -27.55 5.19
N SER A 314 -27.51 -26.50 5.95
CA SER A 314 -26.90 -26.63 7.28
C SER A 314 -27.92 -27.07 8.34
N ASP A 315 -27.41 -27.55 9.46
CA ASP A 315 -28.17 -27.50 10.71
C ASP A 315 -28.47 -26.03 11.10
N VAL A 316 -29.28 -25.84 12.14
CA VAL A 316 -29.54 -24.50 12.68
C VAL A 316 -28.28 -23.97 13.34
N VAL A 317 -27.67 -22.98 12.73
CA VAL A 317 -26.45 -22.34 13.21
C VAL A 317 -26.78 -21.21 14.18
N VAL A 318 -26.21 -21.27 15.36
CA VAL A 318 -26.39 -20.24 16.41
C VAL A 318 -25.25 -19.24 16.33
N THR A 319 -25.58 -17.95 16.28
CA THR A 319 -24.61 -16.84 16.33
C THR A 319 -25.03 -15.79 17.36
N PRO A 320 -24.21 -14.83 17.73
CA PRO A 320 -24.61 -13.73 18.62
C PRO A 320 -25.77 -12.87 18.08
N PHE A 321 -26.05 -12.95 16.78
CA PHE A 321 -27.13 -12.19 16.14
C PHE A 321 -28.47 -12.96 16.11
N GLY A 322 -28.43 -14.30 16.15
CA GLY A 322 -29.59 -15.15 16.06
C GLY A 322 -29.31 -16.51 15.43
N LEU A 323 -30.34 -17.09 14.85
CA LEU A 323 -30.33 -18.41 14.24
C LEU A 323 -30.28 -18.30 12.72
N HIS A 324 -29.48 -19.15 12.09
CA HIS A 324 -29.33 -19.19 10.64
C HIS A 324 -29.55 -20.59 10.12
N VAL A 325 -30.25 -20.71 9.00
CA VAL A 325 -30.28 -21.90 8.15
C VAL A 325 -29.61 -21.51 6.84
N ILE A 326 -28.54 -22.20 6.47
CA ILE A 326 -27.67 -21.85 5.35
C ILE A 326 -27.82 -22.91 4.26
N LYS A 327 -27.98 -22.46 3.00
CA LYS A 327 -27.93 -23.33 1.82
C LYS A 327 -26.75 -22.97 0.98
N MET A 328 -25.91 -23.94 0.64
CA MET A 328 -24.79 -23.77 -0.28
C MET A 328 -25.32 -23.68 -1.72
N ILE A 329 -24.94 -22.59 -2.42
CA ILE A 329 -25.24 -22.41 -3.84
C ILE A 329 -24.04 -22.84 -4.67
N GLU A 330 -22.87 -22.32 -4.36
CA GLU A 330 -21.64 -22.58 -5.10
C GLU A 330 -20.44 -22.61 -4.14
N HIS A 331 -19.55 -23.56 -4.37
CA HIS A 331 -18.28 -23.66 -3.66
C HIS A 331 -17.15 -23.65 -4.69
N THR A 332 -16.38 -22.58 -4.72
CA THR A 332 -15.18 -22.46 -5.52
C THR A 332 -13.99 -22.80 -4.63
N PRO A 333 -13.30 -23.92 -4.84
CA PRO A 333 -12.14 -24.30 -4.05
C PRO A 333 -10.99 -23.32 -4.30
N GLU A 334 -10.06 -23.27 -3.37
CA GLU A 334 -8.79 -22.58 -3.57
C GLU A 334 -8.08 -23.10 -4.81
N GLN A 335 -7.65 -22.18 -5.67
CA GLN A 335 -6.99 -22.53 -6.93
C GLN A 335 -5.76 -21.64 -7.12
N LYS A 336 -4.65 -22.25 -7.54
CA LYS A 336 -3.49 -21.48 -7.99
C LYS A 336 -3.82 -20.79 -9.31
N VAL A 337 -3.56 -19.49 -9.42
CA VAL A 337 -3.73 -18.73 -10.66
C VAL A 337 -2.83 -19.35 -11.73
N GLU A 338 -3.37 -19.68 -12.90
CA GLU A 338 -2.57 -20.25 -13.99
C GLU A 338 -1.37 -19.37 -14.36
N PHE A 339 -0.22 -19.99 -14.60
CA PHE A 339 1.03 -19.30 -14.92
C PHE A 339 0.85 -18.28 -16.05
N THR A 340 0.14 -18.65 -17.12
CA THR A 340 -0.13 -17.77 -18.26
C THR A 340 -0.85 -16.48 -17.87
N LYS A 341 -1.75 -16.54 -16.89
CA LYS A 341 -2.48 -15.37 -16.37
C LYS A 341 -1.64 -14.56 -15.39
N ALA A 342 -0.76 -15.21 -14.62
CA ALA A 342 0.08 -14.57 -13.65
C ALA A 342 1.37 -13.97 -14.22
N THR A 343 1.82 -14.41 -15.40
CA THR A 343 3.14 -14.07 -15.96
C THR A 343 3.39 -12.57 -16.06
N SER A 344 2.41 -11.79 -16.52
CA SER A 344 2.57 -10.34 -16.66
C SER A 344 2.80 -9.65 -15.31
N ASP A 345 1.97 -9.98 -14.33
CA ASP A 345 2.03 -9.37 -12.99
C ASP A 345 3.30 -9.80 -12.25
N LEU A 346 3.72 -11.07 -12.46
CA LEU A 346 4.96 -11.58 -11.89
C LEU A 346 6.19 -10.93 -12.50
N LYS A 347 6.22 -10.72 -13.81
CA LYS A 347 7.31 -9.99 -14.49
C LYS A 347 7.41 -8.56 -13.97
N GLU A 348 6.30 -7.88 -13.84
CA GLU A 348 6.27 -6.52 -13.28
C GLU A 348 6.78 -6.50 -11.84
N PHE A 349 6.27 -7.41 -10.99
CA PHE A 349 6.69 -7.52 -9.60
C PHE A 349 8.18 -7.80 -9.47
N LEU A 350 8.71 -8.80 -10.17
CA LEU A 350 10.13 -9.16 -10.13
C LEU A 350 11.02 -8.06 -10.68
N SER A 351 10.59 -7.39 -11.75
CA SER A 351 11.31 -6.22 -12.29
C SER A 351 11.40 -5.09 -11.26
N GLN A 352 10.30 -4.80 -10.54
CA GLN A 352 10.32 -3.81 -9.47
C GLN A 352 11.27 -4.20 -8.33
N GLN A 353 11.30 -5.48 -7.93
CA GLN A 353 12.21 -5.98 -6.90
C GLN A 353 13.67 -5.85 -7.33
N GLN A 354 13.99 -6.19 -8.59
CA GLN A 354 15.36 -6.05 -9.11
C GLN A 354 15.77 -4.58 -9.19
N VAL A 355 14.89 -3.69 -9.66
CA VAL A 355 15.15 -2.24 -9.65
C VAL A 355 15.48 -1.77 -8.24
N GLN A 356 14.67 -2.12 -7.24
CA GLN A 356 14.93 -1.74 -5.85
C GLN A 356 16.27 -2.25 -5.32
N LYS A 357 16.67 -3.43 -5.73
CA LYS A 357 17.98 -4.02 -5.36
C LYS A 357 19.15 -3.29 -5.99
N GLU A 358 19.03 -2.87 -7.24
CA GLU A 358 20.10 -2.19 -8.00
C GLU A 358 20.21 -0.68 -7.68
N MET A 359 19.10 -0.04 -7.24
CA MET A 359 19.04 1.39 -6.99
C MET A 359 20.14 1.93 -6.05
N PRO A 360 20.48 1.29 -4.91
CA PRO A 360 21.52 1.80 -4.02
C PRO A 360 22.91 1.82 -4.69
N GLY A 361 23.22 0.77 -5.47
CA GLY A 361 24.45 0.68 -6.25
C GLY A 361 24.54 1.77 -7.34
N PHE A 362 23.44 1.94 -8.06
CA PHE A 362 23.30 2.96 -9.09
C PHE A 362 23.47 4.37 -8.53
N PHE A 363 22.81 4.73 -7.45
CA PHE A 363 22.94 6.05 -6.83
C PHE A 363 24.34 6.31 -6.26
N ARG A 364 24.98 5.28 -5.71
CA ARG A 364 26.37 5.41 -5.25
C ARG A 364 27.29 5.76 -6.41
N LYS A 365 27.19 5.02 -7.52
CA LYS A 365 27.96 5.28 -8.74
C LYS A 365 27.70 6.67 -9.29
N LEU A 366 26.41 7.06 -9.36
CA LEU A 366 25.99 8.38 -9.84
C LEU A 366 26.69 9.52 -9.07
N LYS A 367 26.73 9.40 -7.74
CA LYS A 367 27.41 10.39 -6.86
C LYS A 367 28.93 10.35 -6.99
N GLN A 368 29.51 9.17 -7.14
CA GLN A 368 30.97 9.03 -7.37
C GLN A 368 31.41 9.66 -8.69
N ASP A 369 30.69 9.40 -9.78
CA ASP A 369 30.98 9.96 -11.11
C ASP A 369 30.89 11.50 -11.10
N ALA A 370 29.96 12.06 -10.34
CA ALA A 370 29.78 13.49 -10.15
C ALA A 370 30.74 14.12 -9.13
N VAL A 371 31.54 13.31 -8.42
CA VAL A 371 32.47 13.79 -7.37
C VAL A 371 31.68 14.66 -6.35
N VAL A 372 30.61 14.12 -5.81
CA VAL A 372 29.74 14.88 -4.90
C VAL A 372 30.45 15.15 -3.58
N GLU A 373 30.46 16.40 -3.16
CA GLU A 373 30.97 16.89 -1.88
C GLU A 373 29.85 17.54 -1.08
N ILE A 374 29.56 17.02 0.13
CA ILE A 374 28.68 17.67 1.09
C ILE A 374 29.55 18.62 1.94
N LEU A 375 29.22 19.90 1.92
CA LEU A 375 30.07 20.96 2.53
C LEU A 375 29.74 21.12 4.02
N VAL A 376 28.51 20.84 4.44
CA VAL A 376 28.02 21.00 5.82
C VAL A 376 28.21 19.70 6.59
N ALA A 377 29.05 19.72 7.61
CA ALA A 377 29.46 18.53 8.37
C ALA A 377 28.27 17.73 8.97
N LYS A 378 27.25 18.42 9.50
CA LYS A 378 26.07 17.77 10.12
C LYS A 378 25.25 16.91 9.14
N TYR A 379 25.38 17.11 7.82
CA TYR A 379 24.68 16.37 6.79
C TYR A 379 25.52 15.24 6.18
N LYS A 380 26.80 15.13 6.54
CA LYS A 380 27.66 14.00 6.13
C LYS A 380 27.16 12.76 6.87
N MET A 381 26.32 11.99 6.21
CA MET A 381 25.97 10.67 6.72
C MET A 381 27.19 9.75 6.54
N ASP A 382 27.50 8.96 7.58
CA ASP A 382 28.56 7.96 7.48
C ASP A 382 28.20 6.99 6.36
N THR A 383 28.94 7.03 5.26
CA THR A 383 28.69 6.22 4.05
C THR A 383 28.88 4.71 4.31
N GLY A 384 29.22 4.34 5.54
CA GLY A 384 29.40 2.95 5.99
C GLY A 384 28.10 2.21 6.31
N THR A 385 26.98 2.91 6.55
CA THR A 385 25.72 2.28 6.92
C THR A 385 24.50 3.05 6.39
N VAL A 386 24.32 3.06 5.07
CA VAL A 386 22.98 3.29 4.56
C VAL A 386 22.19 2.02 4.84
N ASP A 387 21.46 2.06 5.93
CA ASP A 387 20.54 1.00 6.30
C ASP A 387 19.47 0.88 5.20
N ALA A 388 19.65 -0.10 4.32
CA ALA A 388 18.67 -0.48 3.29
C ALA A 388 17.33 -0.99 3.87
N ARG A 389 17.13 -0.84 5.18
CA ARG A 389 16.10 -1.48 6.00
C ARG A 389 14.86 -0.64 6.29
N LYS A 390 14.79 0.61 5.81
CA LYS A 390 13.53 1.36 5.88
C LYS A 390 13.14 1.84 4.50
N PRO A 391 12.19 1.15 3.82
CA PRO A 391 11.48 1.78 2.73
C PRO A 391 10.80 3.00 3.34
N GLY A 392 11.26 4.17 2.93
CA GLY A 392 10.61 5.42 3.28
C GLY A 392 9.16 5.36 2.81
N LEU A 393 8.27 5.74 3.71
CA LEU A 393 6.85 5.97 3.54
C LEU A 393 6.48 6.59 2.20
#